data_8f163fc6a9f846a0a30011b3bc233c92
#
_entry.id   8f163fc6a9f846a0a30011b3bc233c92
#
_cell.length_a   1.000
_cell.length_b   1.000
_cell.length_c   1.000
_cell.angle_alpha   90.00
_cell.angle_beta   90.00
_cell.angle_gamma   90.00
#
_symmetry.space_group_name_H-M   'P 1'
#
loop_
_entity.id
_entity.type
_entity.pdbx_description
1 polymer ?
#
loop_
_entity_poly.entity_id
_entity_poly.type
_entity_poly.pdbx_seq_one_letter_code
_entity_poly.pdbx_strand_id
1 'polypeptide(L)'
;MNGLHILGTGRALPANIVTNDDLALRVETSDEWIVSRTGIRERRFATHETLTQLAVEAARAALERAGVSPQELGLCLTATVSPDCATPSQACLIHQALHLPEDCPAFDLSAGCTGFLYAMETSAALLPRMARPYALLVGGELLSRITDMDDRSTCIIFGDGVGAAVVKADPDAPWFARLGARGCREVLWAPGPGQAEHPYLHMNGQEVFKFALETV
;
A
#
# COMPACT_ATOMS: atom_id res chain seq x y z
N MET A 1 25.69 -1.87 5.78
CA MET A 1 24.22 -1.74 5.92
C MET A 1 23.66 -3.15 5.84
N ASN A 2 22.73 -3.50 6.72
CA ASN A 2 22.09 -4.81 6.61
C ASN A 2 21.08 -4.76 5.48
N GLY A 3 21.11 -5.76 4.60
CA GLY A 3 20.07 -5.97 3.63
C GLY A 3 18.88 -6.71 4.21
N LEU A 4 17.92 -7.04 3.36
CA LEU A 4 16.74 -7.81 3.72
C LEU A 4 16.60 -9.03 2.80
N HIS A 5 16.20 -10.15 3.38
CA HIS A 5 15.62 -11.28 2.65
C HIS A 5 14.10 -11.26 2.74
N ILE A 6 13.42 -11.36 1.61
CA ILE A 6 11.97 -11.60 1.54
C ILE A 6 11.77 -13.11 1.64
N LEU A 7 11.13 -13.54 2.72
CA LEU A 7 10.90 -14.96 3.02
C LEU A 7 9.57 -15.47 2.47
N GLY A 8 8.58 -14.61 2.43
CA GLY A 8 7.25 -14.95 1.93
C GLY A 8 6.47 -13.68 1.58
N THR A 9 5.58 -13.81 0.61
CA THR A 9 4.69 -12.71 0.18
C THR A 9 3.26 -13.18 0.18
N GLY A 10 2.33 -12.25 0.37
CA GLY A 10 0.89 -12.50 0.28
C GLY A 10 0.18 -11.33 -0.38
N ARG A 11 -1.03 -11.58 -0.84
CA ARG A 11 -1.89 -10.54 -1.40
C ARG A 11 -3.34 -10.83 -1.06
N ALA A 12 -4.15 -9.78 -1.00
CA ALA A 12 -5.59 -9.85 -0.94
C ALA A 12 -6.19 -8.75 -1.82
N LEU A 13 -7.27 -9.09 -2.49
CA LEU A 13 -7.99 -8.19 -3.38
C LEU A 13 -9.48 -8.23 -3.03
N PRO A 14 -10.20 -7.10 -3.14
CA PRO A 14 -11.65 -7.12 -3.04
C PRO A 14 -12.30 -8.06 -4.05
N ALA A 15 -13.46 -8.60 -3.70
CA ALA A 15 -14.17 -9.55 -4.55
C ALA A 15 -14.79 -8.88 -5.79
N ASN A 16 -15.23 -7.62 -5.65
CA ASN A 16 -15.91 -6.90 -6.72
C ASN A 16 -14.95 -6.50 -7.84
N ILE A 17 -15.21 -7.00 -9.05
CA ILE A 17 -14.48 -6.66 -10.27
C ILE A 17 -15.23 -5.52 -10.97
N VAL A 18 -14.49 -4.51 -11.41
CA VAL A 18 -14.98 -3.38 -12.21
C VAL A 18 -14.20 -3.34 -13.51
N THR A 19 -14.87 -3.57 -14.62
CA THR A 19 -14.30 -3.56 -15.97
C THR A 19 -14.19 -2.14 -16.52
N ASN A 20 -13.48 -1.99 -17.64
CA ASN A 20 -13.45 -0.72 -18.37
C ASN A 20 -14.83 -0.35 -18.93
N ASP A 21 -15.62 -1.36 -19.36
CA ASP A 21 -16.98 -1.13 -19.85
C ASP A 21 -17.93 -0.65 -18.73
N ASP A 22 -17.75 -1.12 -17.49
CA ASP A 22 -18.50 -0.61 -16.35
C ASP A 22 -18.19 0.88 -16.10
N LEU A 23 -16.93 1.30 -16.25
CA LEU A 23 -16.54 2.72 -16.14
C LEU A 23 -17.07 3.55 -17.30
N ALA A 24 -17.17 3.00 -18.50
CA ALA A 24 -17.71 3.68 -19.67
C ALA A 24 -19.22 4.02 -19.53
N LEU A 25 -19.93 3.40 -18.57
CA LEU A 25 -21.29 3.79 -18.22
C LEU A 25 -21.35 5.09 -17.39
N ARG A 26 -20.22 5.54 -16.82
CA ARG A 26 -20.15 6.72 -15.95
C ARG A 26 -19.39 7.89 -16.57
N VAL A 27 -18.28 7.60 -17.25
CA VAL A 27 -17.41 8.63 -17.83
C VAL A 27 -17.17 8.35 -19.30
N GLU A 28 -16.91 9.39 -20.08
CA GLU A 28 -16.63 9.28 -21.52
C GLU A 28 -15.29 8.59 -21.77
N THR A 29 -15.33 7.27 -21.93
CA THR A 29 -14.14 6.41 -22.15
C THR A 29 -14.52 5.13 -22.90
N SER A 30 -13.54 4.26 -23.18
CA SER A 30 -13.75 2.92 -23.72
C SER A 30 -12.64 1.96 -23.25
N ASP A 31 -12.89 0.64 -23.32
CA ASP A 31 -11.87 -0.37 -23.02
C ASP A 31 -10.60 -0.14 -23.86
N GLU A 32 -10.75 0.04 -25.17
CA GLU A 32 -9.64 0.27 -26.08
C GLU A 32 -8.81 1.51 -25.67
N TRP A 33 -9.48 2.60 -25.30
CA TRP A 33 -8.83 3.84 -24.88
C TRP A 33 -8.03 3.65 -23.59
N ILE A 34 -8.61 2.99 -22.59
CA ILE A 34 -7.95 2.73 -21.29
C ILE A 34 -6.77 1.77 -21.48
N VAL A 35 -6.99 0.64 -22.16
CA VAL A 35 -5.97 -0.40 -22.36
C VAL A 35 -4.78 0.15 -23.16
N SER A 36 -5.02 0.94 -24.22
CA SER A 36 -3.92 1.50 -25.03
C SER A 36 -2.99 2.43 -24.26
N ARG A 37 -3.48 3.05 -23.17
CA ARG A 37 -2.72 4.03 -22.37
C ARG A 37 -2.17 3.48 -21.08
N THR A 38 -2.85 2.50 -20.48
CA THR A 38 -2.55 2.04 -19.12
C THR A 38 -2.27 0.53 -19.05
N GLY A 39 -2.72 -0.23 -20.04
CA GLY A 39 -2.72 -1.69 -19.99
C GLY A 39 -3.79 -2.27 -19.06
N ILE A 40 -4.56 -1.44 -18.34
CA ILE A 40 -5.55 -1.88 -17.36
C ILE A 40 -6.81 -2.36 -18.06
N ARG A 41 -7.27 -3.58 -17.77
CA ARG A 41 -8.51 -4.17 -18.28
C ARG A 41 -9.61 -4.18 -17.24
N GLU A 42 -9.26 -4.38 -15.98
CA GLU A 42 -10.17 -4.41 -14.84
C GLU A 42 -9.47 -3.92 -13.58
N ARG A 43 -10.24 -3.53 -12.57
CA ARG A 43 -9.78 -3.21 -11.23
C ARG A 43 -10.70 -3.84 -10.20
N ARG A 44 -10.27 -3.81 -8.96
CA ARG A 44 -11.05 -4.29 -7.84
C ARG A 44 -11.44 -3.10 -6.97
N PHE A 45 -12.71 -3.03 -6.58
CA PHE A 45 -13.20 -2.01 -5.64
C PHE A 45 -13.83 -2.70 -4.44
N ALA A 46 -13.39 -2.31 -3.25
CA ALA A 46 -13.98 -2.77 -2.01
C ALA A 46 -15.43 -2.26 -1.90
N THR A 47 -16.34 -3.15 -1.56
CA THR A 47 -17.75 -2.85 -1.32
C THR A 47 -18.10 -2.95 0.16
N HIS A 48 -17.59 -3.96 0.82
CA HIS A 48 -17.82 -4.25 2.24
C HIS A 48 -16.51 -4.53 2.98
N GLU A 49 -15.45 -4.83 2.24
CA GLU A 49 -14.15 -5.14 2.81
C GLU A 49 -13.52 -3.89 3.41
N THR A 50 -12.84 -4.07 4.54
CA THR A 50 -11.99 -3.05 5.14
C THR A 50 -10.54 -3.26 4.72
N LEU A 51 -9.72 -2.21 4.81
CA LEU A 51 -8.28 -2.34 4.57
C LEU A 51 -7.66 -3.34 5.57
N THR A 52 -8.12 -3.32 6.83
CA THR A 52 -7.68 -4.27 7.86
C THR A 52 -7.96 -5.73 7.47
N GLN A 53 -9.17 -6.03 6.96
CA GLN A 53 -9.52 -7.40 6.55
C GLN A 53 -8.60 -7.91 5.44
N LEU A 54 -8.42 -7.12 4.38
CA LEU A 54 -7.53 -7.47 3.27
C LEU A 54 -6.06 -7.55 3.72
N ALA A 55 -5.62 -6.65 4.60
CA ALA A 55 -4.27 -6.65 5.13
C ALA A 55 -3.96 -7.89 5.96
N VAL A 56 -4.91 -8.32 6.80
CA VAL A 56 -4.78 -9.55 7.60
C VAL A 56 -4.75 -10.79 6.71
N GLU A 57 -5.57 -10.85 5.67
CA GLU A 57 -5.55 -11.94 4.69
C GLU A 57 -4.21 -12.02 3.96
N ALA A 58 -3.72 -10.89 3.42
CA ALA A 58 -2.43 -10.82 2.77
C ALA A 58 -1.28 -11.19 3.71
N ALA A 59 -1.32 -10.70 4.96
CA ALA A 59 -0.32 -10.99 5.97
C ALA A 59 -0.26 -12.47 6.35
N ARG A 60 -1.43 -13.11 6.55
CA ARG A 60 -1.50 -14.55 6.83
C ARG A 60 -0.89 -15.39 5.71
N ALA A 61 -1.21 -15.05 4.45
CA ALA A 61 -0.62 -15.72 3.29
C ALA A 61 0.90 -15.52 3.22
N ALA A 62 1.41 -14.32 3.57
CA ALA A 62 2.84 -14.04 3.61
C ALA A 62 3.55 -14.85 4.71
N LEU A 63 2.97 -14.90 5.91
CA LEU A 63 3.49 -15.64 7.06
C LEU A 63 3.53 -17.15 6.79
N GLU A 64 2.45 -17.70 6.23
CA GLU A 64 2.39 -19.12 5.84
C GLU A 64 3.49 -19.48 4.84
N ARG A 65 3.67 -18.68 3.79
CA ARG A 65 4.72 -18.92 2.79
C ARG A 65 6.13 -18.72 3.33
N ALA A 66 6.29 -17.84 4.31
CA ALA A 66 7.56 -17.63 5.00
C ALA A 66 7.89 -18.73 5.99
N GLY A 67 6.90 -19.53 6.44
CA GLY A 67 7.04 -20.47 7.55
C GLY A 67 7.32 -19.77 8.88
N VAL A 68 6.84 -18.53 9.06
CA VAL A 68 7.08 -17.69 10.25
C VAL A 68 5.78 -17.52 11.03
N SER A 69 5.83 -17.75 12.33
CA SER A 69 4.71 -17.52 13.24
C SER A 69 4.55 -16.02 13.51
N PRO A 70 3.32 -15.52 13.71
CA PRO A 70 3.09 -14.15 14.17
C PRO A 70 3.86 -13.80 15.44
N GLN A 71 4.10 -14.77 16.32
CA GLN A 71 4.84 -14.59 17.58
C GLN A 71 6.35 -14.37 17.40
N GLU A 72 6.88 -14.61 16.20
CA GLU A 72 8.29 -14.39 15.86
C GLU A 72 8.55 -13.02 15.24
N LEU A 73 7.50 -12.23 15.02
CA LEU A 73 7.62 -10.88 14.45
C LEU A 73 8.15 -9.88 15.48
N GLY A 74 9.17 -9.13 15.10
CA GLY A 74 9.76 -8.05 15.88
C GLY A 74 9.38 -6.66 15.40
N LEU A 75 8.68 -6.56 14.25
CA LEU A 75 8.26 -5.28 13.67
C LEU A 75 7.08 -5.49 12.74
N CYS A 76 6.09 -4.58 12.79
CA CYS A 76 4.96 -4.53 11.85
C CYS A 76 4.83 -3.13 11.27
N LEU A 77 5.00 -2.99 9.97
CA LEU A 77 4.89 -1.71 9.26
C LEU A 77 3.79 -1.78 8.21
N THR A 78 2.99 -0.72 8.12
CA THR A 78 2.01 -0.57 7.05
C THR A 78 2.27 0.71 6.25
N ALA A 79 2.43 0.57 4.95
CA ALA A 79 2.50 1.69 4.02
C ALA A 79 1.11 1.92 3.45
N THR A 80 0.47 3.02 3.80
CA THR A 80 -0.88 3.39 3.34
C THR A 80 -1.13 4.88 3.46
N VAL A 81 -2.00 5.40 2.57
CA VAL A 81 -2.58 6.76 2.64
C VAL A 81 -4.09 6.72 2.83
N SER A 82 -4.70 5.52 2.85
CA SER A 82 -6.14 5.30 3.03
C SER A 82 -6.46 4.33 4.18
N PRO A 83 -5.94 4.58 5.41
CA PRO A 83 -6.18 3.69 6.54
C PRO A 83 -7.67 3.64 6.91
N ASP A 84 -8.11 2.58 7.58
CA ASP A 84 -9.50 2.45 8.03
C ASP A 84 -9.89 3.52 9.06
N CYS A 85 -8.94 4.04 9.82
CA CYS A 85 -9.13 5.15 10.76
C CYS A 85 -7.82 5.92 11.00
N ALA A 86 -7.94 7.16 11.48
CA ALA A 86 -6.78 8.00 11.76
C ALA A 86 -5.97 7.51 12.98
N THR A 87 -6.65 6.89 13.93
CA THR A 87 -6.05 6.26 15.13
C THR A 87 -7.00 5.19 15.68
N PRO A 88 -6.50 4.00 16.09
CA PRO A 88 -5.10 3.58 16.01
C PRO A 88 -4.59 3.47 14.59
N SER A 89 -3.25 3.35 14.39
CA SER A 89 -2.66 3.15 13.08
C SER A 89 -3.14 1.85 12.42
N GLN A 90 -3.10 1.78 11.10
CA GLN A 90 -3.45 0.57 10.37
C GLN A 90 -2.60 -0.63 10.81
N ALA A 91 -1.31 -0.41 11.04
CA ALA A 91 -0.41 -1.43 11.57
C ALA A 91 -0.85 -1.93 12.97
N CYS A 92 -1.38 -1.06 13.84
CA CYS A 92 -1.92 -1.48 15.13
C CYS A 92 -3.19 -2.32 15.00
N LEU A 93 -4.05 -2.05 14.01
CA LEU A 93 -5.23 -2.88 13.73
C LEU A 93 -4.82 -4.27 13.24
N ILE A 94 -3.80 -4.35 12.38
CA ILE A 94 -3.22 -5.61 11.91
C ILE A 94 -2.56 -6.37 13.08
N HIS A 95 -1.79 -5.66 13.91
CA HIS A 95 -1.16 -6.20 15.12
C HIS A 95 -2.19 -6.89 16.04
N GLN A 96 -3.29 -6.21 16.32
CA GLN A 96 -4.38 -6.76 17.13
C GLN A 96 -4.99 -8.00 16.47
N ALA A 97 -5.31 -7.94 15.18
CA ALA A 97 -5.99 -9.02 14.46
C ALA A 97 -5.14 -10.28 14.26
N LEU A 98 -3.82 -10.12 14.23
CA LEU A 98 -2.84 -11.23 14.16
C LEU A 98 -2.33 -11.66 15.53
N HIS A 99 -2.75 -11.02 16.63
CA HIS A 99 -2.28 -11.26 17.98
C HIS A 99 -0.75 -11.20 18.08
N LEU A 100 -0.13 -10.13 17.52
CA LEU A 100 1.31 -9.97 17.59
C LEU A 100 1.77 -9.71 19.04
N PRO A 101 3.03 -10.01 19.39
CA PRO A 101 3.58 -9.73 20.72
C PRO A 101 3.51 -8.24 21.07
N GLU A 102 3.22 -7.92 22.33
CA GLU A 102 3.12 -6.52 22.80
C GLU A 102 4.42 -5.71 22.60
N ASP A 103 5.55 -6.39 22.60
CA ASP A 103 6.87 -5.81 22.33
C ASP A 103 7.24 -5.80 20.82
N CYS A 104 6.27 -6.03 19.92
CA CYS A 104 6.41 -5.86 18.48
C CYS A 104 5.90 -4.46 18.10
N PRO A 105 6.79 -3.47 17.83
CA PRO A 105 6.38 -2.15 17.39
C PRO A 105 5.54 -2.21 16.12
N ALA A 106 4.47 -1.40 16.09
CA ALA A 106 3.56 -1.32 14.94
C ALA A 106 3.22 0.14 14.61
N PHE A 107 3.49 0.58 13.37
CA PHE A 107 3.19 1.94 12.92
C PHE A 107 3.06 2.04 11.41
N ASP A 108 2.42 3.12 10.95
CA ASP A 108 2.19 3.38 9.54
C ASP A 108 3.24 4.31 8.96
N LEU A 109 3.48 4.15 7.66
CA LEU A 109 4.30 5.02 6.82
C LEU A 109 3.42 5.63 5.73
N SER A 110 3.27 6.95 5.77
CA SER A 110 2.56 7.70 4.74
C SER A 110 3.58 8.30 3.76
N ALA A 111 3.93 7.54 2.72
CA ALA A 111 4.87 7.95 1.67
C ALA A 111 4.35 7.63 0.26
N GLY A 112 3.02 7.56 0.10
CA GLY A 112 2.35 7.35 -1.18
C GLY A 112 2.83 6.09 -1.90
N CYS A 113 2.99 6.19 -3.23
CA CYS A 113 3.35 5.06 -4.10
C CYS A 113 4.68 4.38 -3.75
N THR A 114 5.60 5.07 -3.08
CA THR A 114 6.90 4.54 -2.66
C THR A 114 6.90 4.06 -1.20
N GLY A 115 5.78 4.11 -0.51
CA GLY A 115 5.66 3.77 0.91
C GLY A 115 6.20 2.38 1.26
N PHE A 116 5.98 1.38 0.39
CA PHE A 116 6.50 0.05 0.63
C PHE A 116 8.04 -0.01 0.59
N LEU A 117 8.68 0.76 -0.29
CA LEU A 117 10.14 0.87 -0.34
C LEU A 117 10.69 1.56 0.92
N TYR A 118 9.98 2.58 1.42
CA TYR A 118 10.30 3.20 2.71
C TYR A 118 10.14 2.21 3.87
N ALA A 119 9.11 1.35 3.84
CA ALA A 119 8.92 0.31 4.84
C ALA A 119 10.08 -0.72 4.82
N MET A 120 10.55 -1.10 3.64
CA MET A 120 11.71 -1.98 3.49
C MET A 120 12.97 -1.34 4.10
N GLU A 121 13.31 -0.10 3.72
CA GLU A 121 14.50 0.60 4.26
C GLU A 121 14.40 0.81 5.76
N THR A 122 13.22 1.21 6.26
CA THR A 122 12.97 1.34 7.70
C THR A 122 13.19 0.01 8.42
N SER A 123 12.75 -1.10 7.83
CA SER A 123 12.95 -2.43 8.40
C SER A 123 14.42 -2.85 8.41
N ALA A 124 15.16 -2.57 7.34
CA ALA A 124 16.59 -2.85 7.29
C ALA A 124 17.37 -2.10 8.39
N ALA A 125 16.92 -0.88 8.71
CA ALA A 125 17.53 -0.06 9.76
C ALA A 125 17.12 -0.48 11.18
N LEU A 126 15.87 -0.91 11.39
CA LEU A 126 15.33 -1.20 12.73
C LEU A 126 15.50 -2.64 13.17
N LEU A 127 15.28 -3.64 12.28
CA LEU A 127 15.31 -5.06 12.64
C LEU A 127 16.56 -5.51 13.40
N PRO A 128 17.78 -5.02 13.10
CA PRO A 128 18.97 -5.40 13.86
C PRO A 128 18.93 -5.03 15.35
N ARG A 129 18.01 -4.16 15.74
CA ARG A 129 17.80 -3.69 17.13
C ARG A 129 16.59 -4.33 17.80
N MET A 130 15.82 -5.11 17.06
CA MET A 130 14.62 -5.75 17.59
C MET A 130 14.96 -7.07 18.29
N ALA A 131 14.10 -7.48 19.24
CA ALA A 131 14.25 -8.75 19.95
C ALA A 131 14.03 -9.97 19.03
N ARG A 132 13.27 -9.80 17.93
CA ARG A 132 12.94 -10.86 16.97
C ARG A 132 13.37 -10.47 15.57
N PRO A 133 13.80 -11.45 14.74
CA PRO A 133 14.50 -11.16 13.49
C PRO A 133 13.60 -10.87 12.29
N TYR A 134 12.28 -10.99 12.43
CA TYR A 134 11.36 -10.87 11.31
C TYR A 134 10.51 -9.61 11.38
N ALA A 135 10.24 -9.00 10.24
CA ALA A 135 9.23 -7.95 10.11
C ALA A 135 8.12 -8.36 9.14
N LEU A 136 6.91 -7.93 9.46
CA LEU A 136 5.78 -7.93 8.56
C LEU A 136 5.64 -6.53 7.94
N LEU A 137 5.74 -6.47 6.62
CA LEU A 137 5.53 -5.27 5.83
C LEU A 137 4.23 -5.42 5.05
N VAL A 138 3.35 -4.46 5.20
CA VAL A 138 2.08 -4.41 4.47
C VAL A 138 2.04 -3.13 3.64
N GLY A 139 1.68 -3.25 2.38
CA GLY A 139 1.37 -2.12 1.51
C GLY A 139 -0.02 -2.29 0.93
N GLY A 140 -0.90 -1.34 1.14
CA GLY A 140 -2.27 -1.50 0.68
C GLY A 140 -3.09 -0.23 0.73
N GLU A 141 -4.05 -0.17 -0.19
CA GLU A 141 -4.91 0.99 -0.35
C GLU A 141 -6.34 0.56 -0.69
N LEU A 142 -7.30 1.33 -0.22
CA LEU A 142 -8.66 1.38 -0.74
C LEU A 142 -8.87 2.75 -1.39
N LEU A 143 -8.21 2.96 -2.53
CA LEU A 143 -8.26 4.25 -3.24
C LEU A 143 -9.64 4.56 -3.79
N SER A 144 -10.50 3.55 -4.01
CA SER A 144 -11.88 3.76 -4.39
C SER A 144 -12.65 4.66 -3.42
N ARG A 145 -12.23 4.72 -2.14
CA ARG A 145 -12.85 5.56 -1.09
C ARG A 145 -12.56 7.06 -1.26
N ILE A 146 -11.46 7.38 -1.92
CA ILE A 146 -11.00 8.77 -2.11
C ILE A 146 -10.83 9.15 -3.58
N THR A 147 -11.30 8.32 -4.51
CA THR A 147 -11.31 8.60 -5.95
C THR A 147 -12.69 9.10 -6.36
N ASP A 148 -12.73 10.21 -7.09
CA ASP A 148 -13.95 10.67 -7.74
C ASP A 148 -14.24 9.75 -8.94
N MET A 149 -15.33 8.99 -8.87
CA MET A 149 -15.71 8.06 -9.92
C MET A 149 -16.31 8.76 -11.16
N ASP A 150 -16.53 10.06 -11.10
CA ASP A 150 -16.97 10.88 -12.23
C ASP A 150 -15.80 11.68 -12.85
N ASP A 151 -14.61 11.60 -12.25
CA ASP A 151 -13.37 12.11 -12.86
C ASP A 151 -12.65 11.02 -13.64
N ARG A 152 -12.76 11.07 -14.98
CA ARG A 152 -12.09 10.14 -15.90
C ARG A 152 -10.58 10.07 -15.71
N SER A 153 -9.94 11.16 -15.26
CA SER A 153 -8.47 11.21 -15.14
C SER A 153 -7.93 10.34 -14.00
N THR A 154 -8.75 10.00 -13.03
CA THR A 154 -8.37 9.23 -11.84
C THR A 154 -9.09 7.89 -11.73
N CYS A 155 -10.40 7.82 -11.99
CA CYS A 155 -11.19 6.60 -11.80
C CYS A 155 -10.73 5.40 -12.66
N ILE A 156 -10.12 5.65 -13.82
CA ILE A 156 -9.62 4.60 -14.72
C ILE A 156 -8.29 3.98 -14.28
N ILE A 157 -7.53 4.66 -13.40
CA ILE A 157 -6.16 4.28 -13.03
C ILE A 157 -6.13 3.52 -11.71
N PHE A 158 -6.95 3.95 -10.74
CA PHE A 158 -6.88 3.44 -9.37
C PHE A 158 -7.76 2.21 -9.15
N GLY A 159 -7.36 1.43 -8.15
CA GLY A 159 -8.07 0.28 -7.65
C GLY A 159 -7.66 0.00 -6.21
N ASP A 160 -8.27 -1.03 -5.63
CA ASP A 160 -8.05 -1.43 -4.25
C ASP A 160 -7.29 -2.74 -4.19
N GLY A 161 -6.43 -2.87 -3.20
CA GLY A 161 -5.70 -4.10 -2.97
C GLY A 161 -4.62 -3.97 -1.91
N VAL A 162 -4.18 -5.10 -1.41
CA VAL A 162 -3.15 -5.20 -0.39
C VAL A 162 -2.12 -6.26 -0.77
N GLY A 163 -0.85 -5.91 -0.57
CA GLY A 163 0.27 -6.84 -0.58
C GLY A 163 0.96 -6.87 0.77
N ALA A 164 1.53 -8.02 1.12
CA ALA A 164 2.33 -8.18 2.33
C ALA A 164 3.60 -8.96 2.05
N ALA A 165 4.66 -8.68 2.82
CA ALA A 165 5.89 -9.45 2.82
C ALA A 165 6.38 -9.69 4.24
N VAL A 166 6.89 -10.89 4.49
CA VAL A 166 7.69 -11.20 5.68
C VAL A 166 9.15 -11.10 5.28
N VAL A 167 9.89 -10.28 5.99
CA VAL A 167 11.32 -10.04 5.72
C VAL A 167 12.17 -10.34 6.95
N LYS A 168 13.44 -10.67 6.71
CA LYS A 168 14.46 -10.88 7.73
C LYS A 168 15.68 -10.01 7.41
N ALA A 169 16.26 -9.38 8.43
CA ALA A 169 17.53 -8.69 8.26
C ALA A 169 18.66 -9.68 7.96
N ASP A 170 19.48 -9.35 6.99
CA ASP A 170 20.66 -10.11 6.62
C ASP A 170 21.86 -9.17 6.42
N PRO A 171 22.91 -9.27 7.25
CA PRO A 171 24.08 -8.43 7.11
C PRO A 171 24.89 -8.71 5.84
N ASP A 172 24.74 -9.90 5.25
CA ASP A 172 25.49 -10.34 4.07
C ASP A 172 24.71 -10.09 2.76
N ALA A 173 23.42 -9.76 2.84
CA ALA A 173 22.64 -9.44 1.65
C ALA A 173 23.08 -8.10 1.05
N PRO A 174 23.32 -8.00 -0.26
CA PRO A 174 23.60 -6.75 -0.91
C PRO A 174 22.39 -5.81 -0.77
N TRP A 175 22.62 -4.61 -0.28
CA TRP A 175 21.55 -3.64 -0.06
C TRP A 175 21.96 -2.26 -0.52
N PHE A 176 21.14 -1.70 -1.36
CA PHE A 176 21.24 -0.31 -1.76
C PHE A 176 19.86 0.32 -1.79
N ALA A 177 19.68 1.43 -1.12
CA ALA A 177 18.48 2.22 -1.18
C ALA A 177 18.82 3.71 -1.28
N ARG A 178 18.08 4.42 -2.10
CA ARG A 178 18.10 5.88 -2.18
C ARG A 178 16.67 6.38 -2.03
N LEU A 179 16.41 7.04 -0.94
CA LEU A 179 15.12 7.64 -0.65
C LEU A 179 15.17 9.15 -0.94
N GLY A 180 14.05 9.70 -1.38
CA GLY A 180 13.89 11.13 -1.64
C GLY A 180 12.42 11.50 -1.73
N ALA A 181 12.13 12.79 -1.68
CA ALA A 181 10.77 13.29 -1.83
C ALA A 181 10.78 14.65 -2.51
N ARG A 182 9.76 14.89 -3.32
CA ARG A 182 9.45 16.21 -3.90
C ARG A 182 8.01 16.55 -3.52
N GLY A 183 7.83 17.45 -2.55
CA GLY A 183 6.50 17.90 -2.16
C GLY A 183 5.94 18.88 -3.18
N CYS A 184 4.76 18.59 -3.74
CA CYS A 184 4.03 19.47 -4.63
C CYS A 184 2.52 19.20 -4.51
N ARG A 185 1.85 19.95 -3.64
CA ARG A 185 0.41 19.78 -3.37
C ARG A 185 -0.44 20.07 -4.62
N GLU A 186 0.02 20.96 -5.48
CA GLU A 186 -0.68 21.33 -6.72
C GLU A 186 -0.70 20.20 -7.74
N VAL A 187 0.21 19.23 -7.63
CA VAL A 187 0.32 18.09 -8.56
C VAL A 187 -0.42 16.88 -8.06
N LEU A 188 -0.28 16.57 -6.76
CA LEU A 188 -0.89 15.38 -6.17
C LEU A 188 -1.20 15.62 -4.70
N TRP A 189 -2.46 15.46 -4.32
CA TRP A 189 -2.87 15.48 -2.93
C TRP A 189 -4.12 14.64 -2.72
N ALA A 190 -4.31 14.15 -1.51
CA ALA A 190 -5.52 13.49 -1.06
C ALA A 190 -6.04 14.19 0.20
N PRO A 191 -7.37 14.20 0.43
CA PRO A 191 -7.95 14.86 1.59
C PRO A 191 -7.50 14.19 2.89
N GLY A 192 -7.18 15.00 3.89
CA GLY A 192 -6.97 14.54 5.25
C GLY A 192 -8.29 14.47 6.03
N PRO A 193 -8.27 13.95 7.27
CA PRO A 193 -9.43 13.94 8.15
C PRO A 193 -10.03 15.34 8.31
N GLY A 194 -11.35 15.46 8.17
CA GLY A 194 -12.08 16.73 8.34
C GLY A 194 -12.11 17.67 7.14
N GLN A 195 -11.53 17.30 6.00
CA GLN A 195 -11.61 18.10 4.77
C GLN A 195 -12.79 17.67 3.90
N ALA A 196 -14.01 18.01 4.32
CA ALA A 196 -15.23 17.61 3.63
C ALA A 196 -15.49 18.36 2.31
N GLU A 197 -14.90 19.54 2.10
CA GLU A 197 -15.14 20.35 0.89
C GLU A 197 -14.52 19.73 -0.38
N HIS A 198 -13.47 18.94 -0.23
CA HIS A 198 -12.80 18.25 -1.31
C HIS A 198 -12.48 16.80 -0.88
N PRO A 199 -13.47 15.90 -0.94
CA PRO A 199 -13.32 14.55 -0.38
C PRO A 199 -12.46 13.63 -1.23
N TYR A 200 -12.05 14.03 -2.46
CA TYR A 200 -11.40 13.18 -3.41
C TYR A 200 -9.94 13.54 -3.66
N LEU A 201 -9.18 12.54 -4.09
CA LEU A 201 -7.81 12.66 -4.53
C LEU A 201 -7.74 13.53 -5.79
N HIS A 202 -6.81 14.46 -5.81
CA HIS A 202 -6.47 15.29 -6.97
C HIS A 202 -5.12 14.90 -7.53
N MET A 203 -5.05 14.70 -8.86
CA MET A 203 -3.80 14.32 -9.54
C MET A 203 -3.67 14.99 -10.90
N ASN A 204 -2.55 15.69 -11.12
CA ASN A 204 -2.09 16.03 -12.44
C ASN A 204 -1.22 14.89 -12.99
N GLY A 205 -1.84 13.95 -13.72
CA GLY A 205 -1.18 12.73 -14.18
C GLY A 205 0.04 12.98 -15.07
N GLN A 206 0.07 14.07 -15.86
CA GLN A 206 1.21 14.41 -16.72
C GLN A 206 2.43 14.81 -15.90
N GLU A 207 2.26 15.65 -14.89
CA GLU A 207 3.36 16.08 -14.02
C GLU A 207 3.86 14.92 -13.13
N VAL A 208 2.97 14.04 -12.65
CA VAL A 208 3.36 12.83 -11.93
C VAL A 208 4.17 11.89 -12.82
N PHE A 209 3.74 11.67 -14.07
CA PHE A 209 4.46 10.83 -15.03
C PHE A 209 5.85 11.41 -15.36
N LYS A 210 5.94 12.72 -15.60
CA LYS A 210 7.20 13.42 -15.84
C LYS A 210 8.16 13.26 -14.67
N PHE A 211 7.65 13.47 -13.44
CA PHE A 211 8.44 13.26 -12.21
C PHE A 211 8.99 11.83 -12.11
N ALA A 212 8.16 10.81 -12.40
CA ALA A 212 8.60 9.42 -12.38
C ALA A 212 9.74 9.16 -13.37
N LEU A 213 9.65 9.67 -14.60
CA LEU A 213 10.71 9.53 -15.61
C LEU A 213 12.02 10.24 -15.25
N GLU A 214 11.95 11.37 -14.55
CA GLU A 214 13.13 12.13 -14.11
C GLU A 214 13.85 11.49 -12.92
N THR A 215 13.16 10.64 -12.15
CA THR A 215 13.64 10.17 -10.85
C THR A 215 14.08 8.71 -10.88
N VAL A 216 13.55 7.89 -11.77
CA VAL A 216 13.89 6.48 -11.99
C VAL A 216 14.88 6.33 -13.13
#